data_d5ff882b260a4d7afc4de478a3ec15e1
#
_entry.id   d5ff882b260a4d7afc4de478a3ec15e1
#
_cell.length_a   1.000
_cell.length_b   1.000
_cell.length_c   1.000
_cell.angle_alpha   90.00
_cell.angle_beta   90.00
_cell.angle_gamma   90.00
#
_symmetry.space_group_name_H-M   'P 1'
#
loop_
_entity.id
_entity.type
_entity.pdbx_description
1 polymer ?
#
loop_
_entity_poly.entity_id
_entity_poly.type
_entity_poly.pdbx_seq_one_letter_code
_entity_poly.pdbx_strand_id
1 'polypeptide(L)'
;TSGWHPPSFGACRCPARSIVGITASSCTTSKSVVSQNVDLSKYEYASIINNDTYHIPAQLMEYEIQLFDAVEGSRLKLINDMRINELTATQQSKLLMVKYGVDVLEEKSIVTVNFIDYLTGRPIASCRGAYTTLGFSVSADIRSAIKRVAKQIAETFP
;
A
#
# COMPACT_ATOMS: atom_id res chain seq x y z
N THR A 1 8.63 62.87 -33.26
CA THR A 1 7.76 62.66 -32.10
C THR A 1 7.16 61.26 -32.16
N SER A 2 7.78 60.37 -31.43
CA SER A 2 7.49 58.94 -31.37
C SER A 2 6.44 58.70 -30.26
N GLY A 3 5.26 58.15 -30.67
CA GLY A 3 4.24 57.70 -29.78
C GLY A 3 4.43 56.24 -29.42
N TRP A 4 4.62 55.95 -28.15
CA TRP A 4 4.57 54.58 -27.61
C TRP A 4 3.16 54.22 -27.22
N HIS A 5 2.60 53.12 -27.75
CA HIS A 5 1.40 52.46 -27.26
C HIS A 5 1.76 51.23 -26.43
N PRO A 6 1.28 51.09 -25.19
CA PRO A 6 1.44 49.87 -24.45
C PRO A 6 0.40 48.81 -24.88
N PRO A 7 0.77 47.49 -24.83
CA PRO A 7 -0.16 46.43 -25.17
C PRO A 7 -1.17 46.20 -24.04
N SER A 8 -2.42 46.04 -24.46
CA SER A 8 -3.55 45.72 -23.62
C SER A 8 -3.44 44.28 -23.05
N PHE A 9 -3.39 44.13 -21.74
CA PHE A 9 -3.49 42.89 -21.05
C PHE A 9 -4.95 42.37 -21.11
N GLY A 10 -5.15 41.27 -21.83
CA GLY A 10 -6.38 40.54 -21.86
C GLY A 10 -6.65 39.88 -20.50
N ALA A 11 -7.74 40.28 -19.86
CA ALA A 11 -8.23 39.71 -18.61
C ALA A 11 -8.76 38.29 -18.84
N CYS A 12 -8.06 37.30 -18.33
CA CYS A 12 -8.60 35.95 -18.18
C CYS A 12 -9.71 35.98 -17.13
N ARG A 13 -10.96 35.89 -17.60
CA ARG A 13 -12.12 35.65 -16.76
C ARG A 13 -12.14 34.18 -16.35
N CYS A 14 -11.79 33.88 -15.12
CA CYS A 14 -12.14 32.63 -14.48
C CYS A 14 -13.62 32.64 -14.08
N PRO A 15 -14.44 31.66 -14.47
CA PRO A 15 -15.79 31.57 -13.95
C PRO A 15 -15.74 31.08 -12.50
N ALA A 16 -16.17 31.93 -11.59
CA ALA A 16 -16.44 31.57 -10.20
C ALA A 16 -17.58 30.55 -10.15
N ARG A 17 -17.28 29.27 -9.89
CA ARG A 17 -18.25 28.30 -9.43
C ARG A 17 -18.02 28.11 -7.93
N SER A 18 -18.87 28.75 -7.17
CA SER A 18 -19.07 28.49 -5.75
C SER A 18 -19.56 27.07 -5.58
N ILE A 19 -18.70 26.19 -5.04
CA ILE A 19 -19.15 24.94 -4.44
C ILE A 19 -18.59 24.97 -3.01
N VAL A 20 -19.47 25.39 -2.09
CA VAL A 20 -19.28 25.18 -0.67
C VAL A 20 -19.52 23.69 -0.40
N GLY A 21 -18.48 22.92 -0.47
CA GLY A 21 -18.42 21.54 0.01
C GLY A 21 -17.22 21.46 0.94
N ILE A 22 -17.44 21.68 2.22
CA ILE A 22 -16.44 21.34 3.23
C ILE A 22 -16.45 19.82 3.34
N THR A 23 -15.77 19.14 2.42
CA THR A 23 -15.33 17.77 2.65
C THR A 23 -14.12 17.88 3.56
N ALA A 24 -14.32 17.54 4.83
CA ALA A 24 -13.20 17.25 5.72
C ALA A 24 -12.40 16.12 5.07
N SER A 25 -11.38 16.48 4.29
CA SER A 25 -10.38 15.56 3.79
C SER A 25 -9.59 15.10 4.99
N SER A 26 -10.01 13.99 5.60
CA SER A 26 -9.11 13.26 6.47
C SER A 26 -7.88 12.93 5.61
N CYS A 27 -6.75 13.52 5.92
CA CYS A 27 -5.46 13.29 5.25
C CYS A 27 -4.98 11.86 5.51
N THR A 28 -5.63 10.91 4.88
CA THR A 28 -5.30 9.50 4.93
C THR A 28 -4.65 9.13 3.61
N THR A 29 -3.34 9.17 3.58
CA THR A 29 -2.56 8.82 2.38
C THR A 29 -2.42 7.31 2.29
N SER A 30 -3.33 6.69 1.55
CA SER A 30 -3.09 5.36 0.99
C SER A 30 -2.28 5.51 -0.29
N LYS A 31 -1.21 4.72 -0.45
CA LYS A 31 -0.36 4.78 -1.63
C LYS A 31 0.20 3.41 -1.96
N SER A 32 0.07 3.00 -3.22
CA SER A 32 0.87 1.92 -3.77
C SER A 32 1.97 2.48 -4.67
N VAL A 33 3.12 1.86 -4.64
CA VAL A 33 4.26 2.15 -5.51
C VAL A 33 4.70 0.84 -6.15
N VAL A 34 4.80 0.83 -7.47
CA VAL A 34 5.28 -0.32 -8.24
C VAL A 34 6.59 0.08 -8.91
N SER A 35 7.56 -0.83 -8.92
CA SER A 35 8.85 -0.63 -9.58
C SER A 35 8.66 -0.47 -11.09
N GLN A 36 9.34 0.48 -11.68
CA GLN A 36 9.31 0.67 -13.14
C GLN A 36 9.89 -0.55 -13.87
N ASN A 37 9.35 -0.84 -15.04
CA ASN A 37 9.78 -1.94 -15.92
C ASN A 37 9.61 -3.35 -15.31
N VAL A 38 8.67 -3.53 -14.38
CA VAL A 38 8.32 -4.84 -13.81
C VAL A 38 6.98 -5.28 -14.36
N ASP A 39 6.96 -6.47 -14.94
CA ASP A 39 5.72 -7.16 -15.28
C ASP A 39 5.19 -7.89 -14.04
N LEU A 40 4.15 -7.31 -13.42
CA LEU A 40 3.51 -7.92 -12.26
C LEU A 40 2.78 -9.21 -12.62
N SER A 41 2.35 -9.39 -13.87
CA SER A 41 1.57 -10.55 -14.32
C SER A 41 2.34 -11.86 -14.21
N LYS A 42 3.66 -11.81 -14.20
CA LYS A 42 4.50 -13.00 -14.05
C LYS A 42 4.40 -13.65 -12.66
N TYR A 43 4.04 -12.87 -11.62
CA TYR A 43 3.99 -13.39 -10.26
C TYR A 43 2.65 -14.07 -9.99
N GLU A 44 2.71 -15.30 -9.51
CA GLU A 44 1.55 -16.15 -9.22
C GLU A 44 1.47 -16.53 -7.73
N TYR A 45 2.61 -16.47 -7.03
CA TYR A 45 2.74 -16.95 -5.66
C TYR A 45 3.24 -15.84 -4.74
N ALA A 46 2.84 -15.89 -3.49
CA ALA A 46 3.34 -15.02 -2.43
C ALA A 46 3.64 -15.84 -1.18
N SER A 47 4.69 -15.49 -0.47
CA SER A 47 4.99 -16.04 0.85
C SER A 47 5.22 -14.89 1.84
N ILE A 48 4.42 -14.87 2.90
CA ILE A 48 4.60 -13.89 3.98
C ILE A 48 5.71 -14.41 4.88
N ILE A 49 6.77 -13.63 4.99
CA ILE A 49 7.93 -13.95 5.81
C ILE A 49 7.82 -13.17 7.11
N ASN A 50 7.68 -13.90 8.19
CA ASN A 50 7.74 -13.33 9.52
C ASN A 50 9.16 -13.49 10.07
N ASN A 51 9.90 -12.39 10.17
CA ASN A 51 11.27 -12.42 10.69
C ASN A 51 11.34 -12.63 12.21
N ASP A 52 10.20 -12.44 12.92
CA ASP A 52 10.13 -12.48 14.39
C ASP A 52 9.24 -13.62 14.89
N THR A 53 9.57 -14.84 14.50
CA THR A 53 8.78 -16.06 14.79
C THR A 53 8.54 -16.34 16.28
N TYR A 54 9.23 -15.64 17.19
CA TYR A 54 9.23 -16.01 18.60
C TYR A 54 8.54 -15.07 19.59
N HIS A 55 8.15 -13.86 19.17
CA HIS A 55 7.57 -12.87 20.08
C HIS A 55 6.48 -11.98 19.44
N ILE A 56 5.59 -12.56 18.64
CA ILE A 56 4.43 -11.80 18.15
C ILE A 56 3.45 -11.69 19.35
N PRO A 57 3.22 -10.49 19.90
CA PRO A 57 2.16 -10.31 20.88
C PRO A 57 0.83 -10.81 20.30
N ALA A 58 0.01 -11.47 21.13
CA ALA A 58 -1.27 -12.02 20.67
C ALA A 58 -2.16 -10.99 19.92
N GLN A 59 -2.00 -9.71 20.22
CA GLN A 59 -2.66 -8.62 19.54
C GLN A 59 -2.21 -8.44 18.08
N LEU A 60 -0.97 -8.81 17.74
CA LEU A 60 -0.47 -8.75 16.37
C LEU A 60 -0.95 -9.93 15.52
N MET A 61 -1.28 -11.07 16.12
CA MET A 61 -1.84 -12.20 15.37
C MET A 61 -3.15 -11.86 14.65
N GLU A 62 -4.02 -11.06 15.26
CA GLU A 62 -5.25 -10.60 14.61
C GLU A 62 -4.95 -9.79 13.34
N TYR A 63 -3.94 -8.94 13.39
CA TYR A 63 -3.54 -8.13 12.24
C TYR A 63 -2.85 -8.97 11.16
N GLU A 64 -2.08 -9.96 11.58
CA GLU A 64 -1.43 -10.90 10.67
C GLU A 64 -2.47 -11.70 9.87
N ILE A 65 -3.50 -12.24 10.54
CA ILE A 65 -4.62 -12.91 9.86
C ILE A 65 -5.24 -12.00 8.80
N GLN A 66 -5.53 -10.74 9.15
CA GLN A 66 -6.11 -9.79 8.20
C GLN A 66 -5.18 -9.47 7.02
N LEU A 67 -3.87 -9.48 7.22
CA LEU A 67 -2.89 -9.29 6.14
C LEU A 67 -2.79 -10.53 5.24
N PHE A 68 -2.86 -11.73 5.81
CA PHE A 68 -2.97 -12.98 5.04
C PHE A 68 -4.22 -12.96 4.17
N ASP A 69 -5.38 -12.65 4.76
CA ASP A 69 -6.65 -12.52 4.03
C ASP A 69 -6.56 -11.47 2.91
N ALA A 70 -5.84 -10.38 3.15
CA ALA A 70 -5.64 -9.33 2.14
C ALA A 70 -4.82 -9.80 0.94
N VAL A 71 -3.78 -10.61 1.17
CA VAL A 71 -2.97 -11.18 0.10
C VAL A 71 -3.73 -12.29 -0.62
N GLU A 72 -4.44 -13.16 0.10
CA GLU A 72 -5.30 -14.21 -0.49
C GLU A 72 -6.47 -13.64 -1.30
N GLY A 73 -6.96 -12.45 -0.92
CA GLY A 73 -8.00 -11.73 -1.66
C GLY A 73 -7.51 -11.14 -3.00
N SER A 74 -6.21 -11.19 -3.29
CA SER A 74 -5.62 -10.88 -4.59
C SER A 74 -5.51 -12.14 -5.46
N ARG A 75 -4.97 -12.01 -6.67
CA ARG A 75 -4.71 -13.19 -7.53
C ARG A 75 -3.53 -14.05 -7.08
N LEU A 76 -2.74 -13.60 -6.09
CA LEU A 76 -1.55 -14.30 -5.61
C LEU A 76 -1.94 -15.48 -4.71
N LYS A 77 -1.36 -16.66 -4.97
CA LYS A 77 -1.56 -17.85 -4.14
C LYS A 77 -0.56 -17.84 -2.99
N LEU A 78 -1.05 -17.83 -1.76
CA LEU A 78 -0.19 -17.92 -0.60
C LEU A 78 0.47 -19.29 -0.48
N ILE A 79 1.78 -19.26 -0.24
CA ILE A 79 2.62 -20.42 0.05
C ILE A 79 3.22 -20.23 1.43
N ASN A 80 3.17 -21.29 2.24
CA ASN A 80 3.86 -21.27 3.53
C ASN A 80 5.38 -21.14 3.30
N ASP A 81 6.03 -20.28 4.08
CA ASP A 81 7.48 -20.00 3.98
C ASP A 81 8.34 -21.25 4.17
N MET A 82 7.94 -22.18 5.04
CA MET A 82 8.63 -23.47 5.24
C MET A 82 8.57 -24.38 4.01
N ARG A 83 7.63 -24.15 3.09
CA ARG A 83 7.43 -24.98 1.89
C ARG A 83 8.00 -24.35 0.62
N ILE A 84 8.67 -23.25 0.70
CA ILE A 84 9.28 -22.58 -0.48
C ILE A 84 10.26 -23.52 -1.19
N ASN A 85 10.98 -24.36 -0.44
CA ASN A 85 11.93 -25.33 -0.99
C ASN A 85 11.27 -26.48 -1.76
N GLU A 86 9.96 -26.70 -1.61
CA GLU A 86 9.21 -27.69 -2.36
C GLU A 86 8.80 -27.19 -3.76
N LEU A 87 8.93 -25.88 -3.98
CA LEU A 87 8.60 -25.26 -5.27
C LEU A 87 9.66 -25.58 -6.32
N THR A 88 9.21 -25.83 -7.54
CA THR A 88 10.11 -25.94 -8.70
C THR A 88 10.79 -24.59 -8.99
N ALA A 89 11.93 -24.60 -9.68
CA ALA A 89 12.64 -23.38 -10.07
C ALA A 89 11.72 -22.41 -10.86
N THR A 90 10.83 -22.94 -11.70
CA THR A 90 9.84 -22.12 -12.44
C THR A 90 8.83 -21.46 -11.49
N GLN A 91 8.35 -22.16 -10.48
CA GLN A 91 7.45 -21.59 -9.47
C GLN A 91 8.15 -20.55 -8.59
N GLN A 92 9.40 -20.83 -8.19
CA GLN A 92 10.21 -19.87 -7.44
C GLN A 92 10.47 -18.57 -8.22
N SER A 93 10.60 -18.64 -9.55
CA SER A 93 10.75 -17.43 -10.39
C SER A 93 9.48 -16.56 -10.45
N LYS A 94 8.33 -17.10 -10.04
CA LYS A 94 7.03 -16.43 -9.96
C LYS A 94 6.60 -16.09 -8.53
N LEU A 95 7.52 -16.25 -7.56
CA LEU A 95 7.26 -16.07 -6.14
C LEU A 95 7.65 -14.66 -5.68
N LEU A 96 6.77 -14.04 -4.91
CA LEU A 96 7.05 -12.83 -4.15
C LEU A 96 7.20 -13.17 -2.66
N MET A 97 8.23 -12.62 -2.05
CA MET A 97 8.32 -12.53 -0.60
C MET A 97 7.56 -11.31 -0.14
N VAL A 98 6.70 -11.47 0.85
CA VAL A 98 5.89 -10.40 1.44
C VAL A 98 6.41 -10.10 2.83
N LYS A 99 6.80 -8.83 3.04
CA LYS A 99 7.17 -8.30 4.36
C LYS A 99 6.22 -7.19 4.72
N TYR A 100 5.80 -7.16 5.98
CA TYR A 100 4.93 -6.09 6.47
C TYR A 100 5.51 -5.43 7.72
N GLY A 101 5.09 -4.19 7.95
CA GLY A 101 5.39 -3.42 9.15
C GLY A 101 4.18 -2.63 9.61
N VAL A 102 4.06 -2.46 10.91
CA VAL A 102 3.03 -1.64 11.56
C VAL A 102 3.70 -0.59 12.40
N ASP A 103 3.55 0.68 12.02
CA ASP A 103 4.07 1.82 12.76
C ASP A 103 2.91 2.52 13.47
N VAL A 104 2.99 2.62 14.79
CA VAL A 104 2.02 3.35 15.62
C VAL A 104 2.65 4.65 16.05
N LEU A 105 2.13 5.75 15.53
CA LEU A 105 2.52 7.12 15.87
C LEU A 105 1.43 7.75 16.74
N GLU A 106 1.73 8.86 17.41
CA GLU A 106 0.80 9.53 18.33
C GLU A 106 -0.56 9.86 17.69
N GLU A 107 -0.57 10.24 16.41
CA GLU A 107 -1.80 10.67 15.74
C GLU A 107 -2.26 9.71 14.62
N LYS A 108 -1.48 8.68 14.29
CA LYS A 108 -1.80 7.79 13.16
C LYS A 108 -1.17 6.42 13.29
N SER A 109 -1.85 5.43 12.75
CA SER A 109 -1.31 4.10 12.51
C SER A 109 -1.02 3.91 11.02
N ILE A 110 0.15 3.34 10.72
CA ILE A 110 0.61 3.10 9.34
C ILE A 110 0.88 1.61 9.21
N VAL A 111 0.32 1.01 8.18
CA VAL A 111 0.63 -0.35 7.77
C VAL A 111 1.29 -0.31 6.41
N THR A 112 2.42 -0.97 6.26
CA THR A 112 3.16 -1.08 5.01
C THR A 112 3.36 -2.54 4.67
N VAL A 113 3.07 -2.93 3.43
CA VAL A 113 3.30 -4.27 2.89
C VAL A 113 4.18 -4.15 1.66
N ASN A 114 5.34 -4.81 1.71
CA ASN A 114 6.34 -4.80 0.66
C ASN A 114 6.41 -6.16 -0.03
N PHE A 115 6.39 -6.15 -1.36
CA PHE A 115 6.51 -7.31 -2.22
C PHE A 115 7.90 -7.31 -2.85
N ILE A 116 8.64 -8.41 -2.66
CA ILE A 116 10.04 -8.54 -3.03
C ILE A 116 10.17 -9.79 -3.92
N ASP A 117 10.81 -9.67 -5.07
CA ASP A 117 11.11 -10.81 -5.94
C ASP A 117 11.99 -11.82 -5.20
N TYR A 118 11.57 -13.07 -5.13
CA TYR A 118 12.25 -14.11 -4.36
C TYR A 118 13.67 -14.39 -4.86
N LEU A 119 13.86 -14.45 -6.18
CA LEU A 119 15.17 -14.81 -6.74
C LEU A 119 16.18 -13.67 -6.67
N THR A 120 15.74 -12.45 -6.89
CA THR A 120 16.64 -11.30 -7.01
C THR A 120 16.76 -10.49 -5.72
N GLY A 121 15.82 -10.66 -4.77
CA GLY A 121 15.71 -9.81 -3.59
C GLY A 121 15.29 -8.36 -3.89
N ARG A 122 14.87 -8.08 -5.13
CA ARG A 122 14.50 -6.72 -5.55
C ARG A 122 13.09 -6.38 -5.07
N PRO A 123 12.89 -5.21 -4.42
CA PRO A 123 11.56 -4.70 -4.13
C PRO A 123 10.79 -4.44 -5.44
N ILE A 124 9.57 -4.99 -5.53
CA ILE A 124 8.72 -4.92 -6.73
C ILE A 124 7.58 -3.95 -6.52
N ALA A 125 6.91 -4.05 -5.38
CA ALA A 125 5.79 -3.19 -5.04
C ALA A 125 5.76 -2.93 -3.54
N SER A 126 5.17 -1.80 -3.16
CA SER A 126 4.92 -1.43 -1.77
C SER A 126 3.52 -0.83 -1.66
N CYS A 127 2.69 -1.40 -0.81
CA CYS A 127 1.36 -0.91 -0.49
C CYS A 127 1.37 -0.32 0.92
N ARG A 128 0.91 0.92 1.08
CA ARG A 128 0.89 1.61 2.36
C ARG A 128 -0.50 2.15 2.65
N GLY A 129 -1.02 1.80 3.82
CA GLY A 129 -2.24 2.37 4.38
C GLY A 129 -1.95 3.16 5.65
N ALA A 130 -2.47 4.36 5.76
CA ALA A 130 -2.40 5.16 6.97
C ALA A 130 -3.81 5.51 7.43
N TYR A 131 -4.03 5.52 8.74
CA TYR A 131 -5.29 5.93 9.32
C TYR A 131 -5.05 6.80 10.55
N THR A 132 -5.82 7.86 10.66
CA THR A 132 -5.79 8.83 11.76
C THR A 132 -7.17 8.92 12.34
N THR A 133 -7.31 8.65 13.64
CA THR A 133 -8.53 8.97 14.39
C THR A 133 -8.26 9.95 15.51
N LEU A 134 -9.17 10.88 15.66
CA LEU A 134 -9.17 11.81 16.78
C LEU A 134 -9.70 11.07 18.04
N GLY A 135 -8.81 10.39 18.77
CA GLY A 135 -9.07 10.02 20.16
C GLY A 135 -9.77 8.69 20.42
N PHE A 136 -9.81 7.75 19.44
CA PHE A 136 -10.37 6.41 19.67
C PHE A 136 -9.28 5.34 19.79
N SER A 137 -9.56 4.10 19.65
CA SER A 137 -8.65 2.98 19.91
C SER A 137 -7.57 2.81 18.81
N VAL A 138 -6.29 2.69 19.20
CA VAL A 138 -5.15 2.38 18.31
C VAL A 138 -5.42 1.10 17.49
N SER A 139 -6.05 0.10 18.08
CA SER A 139 -6.38 -1.15 17.38
C SER A 139 -7.39 -0.95 16.25
N ALA A 140 -8.36 -0.03 16.41
CA ALA A 140 -9.31 0.32 15.36
C ALA A 140 -8.61 1.05 14.20
N ASP A 141 -7.60 1.85 14.51
CA ASP A 141 -6.81 2.57 13.52
C ASP A 141 -5.96 1.62 12.68
N ILE A 142 -5.30 0.66 13.31
CA ILE A 142 -4.52 -0.38 12.63
C ILE A 142 -5.44 -1.19 11.70
N ARG A 143 -6.60 -1.66 12.17
CA ARG A 143 -7.57 -2.38 11.33
C ARG A 143 -8.03 -1.56 10.13
N SER A 144 -8.25 -0.28 10.32
CA SER A 144 -8.64 0.64 9.23
C SER A 144 -7.49 0.86 8.24
N ALA A 145 -6.24 0.95 8.73
CA ALA A 145 -5.06 1.01 7.88
C ALA A 145 -4.88 -0.28 7.06
N ILE A 146 -5.09 -1.46 7.68
CA ILE A 146 -5.03 -2.77 6.99
C ILE A 146 -6.08 -2.86 5.87
N LYS A 147 -7.33 -2.44 6.12
CA LYS A 147 -8.37 -2.42 5.07
C LYS A 147 -7.95 -1.59 3.85
N ARG A 148 -7.23 -0.49 4.07
CA ARG A 148 -6.72 0.35 2.99
C ARG A 148 -5.59 -0.32 2.23
N VAL A 149 -4.68 -0.97 2.95
CA VAL A 149 -3.62 -1.79 2.34
C VAL A 149 -4.21 -2.93 1.53
N ALA A 150 -5.21 -3.65 2.06
CA ALA A 150 -5.89 -4.73 1.37
C ALA A 150 -6.48 -4.27 0.02
N LYS A 151 -7.14 -3.12 0.00
CA LYS A 151 -7.64 -2.53 -1.25
C LYS A 151 -6.51 -2.28 -2.24
N GLN A 152 -5.38 -1.74 -1.80
CA GLN A 152 -4.24 -1.48 -2.67
C GLN A 152 -3.57 -2.74 -3.18
N ILE A 153 -3.49 -3.80 -2.36
CA ILE A 153 -2.98 -5.11 -2.78
C ILE A 153 -3.87 -5.67 -3.91
N ALA A 154 -5.19 -5.64 -3.73
CA ALA A 154 -6.14 -6.11 -4.75
C ALA A 154 -6.07 -5.28 -6.05
N GLU A 155 -5.84 -3.96 -5.96
CA GLU A 155 -5.65 -3.08 -7.13
C GLU A 155 -4.29 -3.30 -7.81
N THR A 156 -3.26 -3.69 -7.06
CA THR A 156 -1.91 -3.93 -7.58
C THR A 156 -1.78 -5.30 -8.22
N PHE A 157 -2.47 -6.30 -7.67
CA PHE A 157 -2.49 -7.69 -8.15
C PHE A 157 -3.94 -8.14 -8.41
N PRO A 158 -4.59 -7.60 -9.46
CA PRO A 158 -5.99 -7.87 -9.78
C PRO A 158 -6.23 -9.31 -10.29
#